data_562c7e7384696cdcbd56e4bedb851471
#
_entry.id   562c7e7384696cdcbd56e4bedb851471
#
_cell.length_a   1.000
_cell.length_b   1.000
_cell.length_c   1.000
_cell.angle_alpha   90.00
_cell.angle_beta   90.00
_cell.angle_gamma   90.00
#
_symmetry.space_group_name_H-M   'P 1'
#
loop_
_entity.id
_entity.type
_entity.pdbx_description
1 polymer ?
#
loop_
_entity_poly.entity_id
_entity_poly.type
_entity_poly.pdbx_seq_one_letter_code
_entity_poly.pdbx_strand_id
1 'polypeptide(L)'
;MRNLFLGLLLAAPLALAAPPKLISAEDFGDAWPFVPEEMHLQCLPGNAVVVTDPETGRMYGLNGAASGKARQLGLEPLENVWAESTSIPGTKASVGSVIEAGTKLCD
;
A
#
# COMPACT_ATOMS: atom_id res chain seq x y z
N MET A 1 -13.49 -8.86 39.07
CA MET A 1 -12.85 -8.63 38.65
C MET A 1 -12.39 -8.65 38.10
N ARG A 2 -12.60 -8.46 38.01
CA ARG A 2 -12.00 -8.19 37.37
C ARG A 2 -11.73 -7.91 36.50
N ASN A 3 -12.00 -7.76 36.39
CA ASN A 3 -11.57 -7.34 35.60
C ASN A 3 -11.29 -7.16 34.86
N LEU A 4 -11.54 -6.98 34.59
CA LEU A 4 -11.03 -6.70 33.87
C LEU A 4 -10.88 -6.50 33.25
N PHE A 5 -11.00 -6.33 33.14
CA PHE A 5 -10.57 -6.04 32.46
C PHE A 5 -10.27 -5.80 31.84
N LEU A 6 -10.75 -5.73 31.79
CA LEU A 6 -10.26 -5.38 31.18
C LEU A 6 -9.95 -5.20 30.51
N GLY A 7 -10.23 -5.11 30.49
CA GLY A 7 -9.68 -4.74 29.67
C GLY A 7 -9.74 -4.58 29.00
N LEU A 8 -9.90 -4.31 28.74
CA LEU A 8 -9.68 -3.96 27.97
C LEU A 8 -9.52 -3.65 27.37
N LEU A 9 -9.74 -3.47 27.31
CA LEU A 9 -9.33 -3.07 26.65
C LEU A 9 -8.96 -2.89 26.07
N LEU A 10 -9.13 -2.72 25.87
CA LEU A 10 -8.58 -2.48 25.17
C LEU A 10 -8.37 -2.33 24.41
N ALA A 11 -8.54 -2.06 24.28
CA ALA A 11 -8.27 -1.88 23.60
C ALA A 11 -8.32 -1.57 22.68
N ALA A 12 -8.50 -1.26 22.29
CA ALA A 12 -8.52 -1.06 21.32
C ALA A 12 -8.00 -0.44 20.64
N PRO A 13 -7.57 -0.19 20.41
CA PRO A 13 -7.18 0.51 19.66
C PRO A 13 -6.94 0.33 18.53
N LEU A 14 -7.01 0.08 18.51
CA LEU A 14 -6.86 -0.20 17.81
C LEU A 14 -7.09 -0.11 16.60
N ALA A 15 -7.18 -0.51 16.26
CA ALA A 15 -7.54 -0.64 14.98
C ALA A 15 -7.75 0.57 14.27
N LEU A 16 -6.95 1.32 14.26
CA LEU A 16 -7.12 2.59 13.74
C LEU A 16 -6.85 2.65 12.28
N ALA A 17 -6.03 1.73 11.74
CA ALA A 17 -5.71 1.73 10.34
C ALA A 17 -6.83 1.08 9.57
N ALA A 18 -7.14 1.60 8.39
CA ALA A 18 -8.07 0.97 7.50
C ALA A 18 -7.51 -0.36 7.04
N PRO A 19 -8.37 -1.35 6.78
CA PRO A 19 -7.88 -2.62 6.25
C PRO A 19 -7.31 -2.44 4.86
N PRO A 20 -6.46 -3.35 4.40
CA PRO A 20 -5.95 -3.31 3.03
C PRO A 20 -7.10 -3.37 2.05
N LYS A 21 -6.98 -2.62 0.96
CA LYS A 21 -7.99 -2.56 -0.08
C LYS A 21 -7.43 -3.24 -1.33
N LEU A 22 -8.16 -4.21 -1.85
CA LEU A 22 -7.76 -4.85 -3.09
C LEU A 22 -8.03 -3.90 -4.25
N ILE A 23 -7.01 -3.63 -5.06
CA ILE A 23 -7.14 -2.81 -6.25
C ILE A 23 -6.67 -3.64 -7.44
N SER A 24 -7.10 -3.28 -8.63
CA SER A 24 -6.82 -4.08 -9.81
C SER A 24 -6.62 -3.23 -11.04
N ALA A 25 -5.99 -3.85 -12.04
CA ALA A 25 -5.82 -3.22 -13.34
C ALA A 25 -7.17 -2.87 -13.96
N GLU A 26 -8.17 -3.70 -13.70
CA GLU A 26 -9.51 -3.44 -14.23
C GLU A 26 -10.08 -2.15 -13.69
N ASP A 27 -9.85 -1.89 -12.40
CA ASP A 27 -10.37 -0.69 -11.75
C ASP A 27 -9.67 0.58 -12.20
N PHE A 28 -8.36 0.49 -12.48
CA PHE A 28 -7.55 1.67 -12.79
C PHE A 28 -7.34 1.89 -14.27
N GLY A 29 -7.58 0.85 -15.09
CA GLY A 29 -7.41 0.98 -16.54
C GLY A 29 -6.01 1.42 -16.91
N ASP A 30 -5.92 2.45 -17.74
CA ASP A 30 -4.64 2.95 -18.24
C ASP A 30 -3.76 3.55 -17.14
N ALA A 31 -4.33 3.83 -15.98
CA ALA A 31 -3.57 4.38 -14.86
C ALA A 31 -2.94 3.29 -13.98
N TRP A 32 -3.14 2.02 -14.29
CA TRP A 32 -2.59 0.91 -13.52
C TRP A 32 -1.08 0.85 -13.78
N PRO A 33 -0.25 1.00 -12.74
CA PRO A 33 1.19 1.12 -12.96
C PRO A 33 1.99 -0.15 -12.68
N PHE A 34 1.31 -1.27 -12.41
CA PHE A 34 2.01 -2.46 -11.94
C PHE A 34 1.94 -3.60 -12.95
N VAL A 35 2.96 -4.49 -12.90
CA VAL A 35 2.95 -5.71 -13.72
C VAL A 35 1.90 -6.71 -13.22
N PRO A 36 1.81 -7.00 -11.90
CA PRO A 36 0.71 -7.84 -11.41
C PRO A 36 -0.63 -7.14 -11.62
N GLU A 37 -1.66 -7.93 -11.86
CA GLU A 37 -2.99 -7.38 -12.16
C GLU A 37 -3.75 -6.97 -10.91
N GLU A 38 -3.31 -7.39 -9.74
CA GLU A 38 -3.95 -7.05 -8.47
C GLU A 38 -2.91 -6.74 -7.42
N MET A 39 -3.24 -5.82 -6.53
CA MET A 39 -2.40 -5.48 -5.39
C MET A 39 -3.31 -5.12 -4.22
N HIS A 40 -2.82 -5.36 -3.01
CA HIS A 40 -3.49 -4.83 -1.82
C HIS A 40 -2.85 -3.49 -1.49
N LEU A 41 -3.69 -2.47 -1.40
CA LEU A 41 -3.27 -1.09 -1.13
C LEU A 41 -3.51 -0.77 0.34
N GLN A 42 -2.55 -0.11 0.97
CA GLN A 42 -2.62 0.16 2.40
C GLN A 42 -1.91 1.47 2.73
N CYS A 43 -2.41 2.17 3.75
CA CYS A 43 -1.67 3.27 4.35
C CYS A 43 -1.25 2.84 5.74
N LEU A 44 0.04 2.68 5.95
CA LEU A 44 0.58 2.29 7.25
C LEU A 44 0.84 3.53 8.09
N PRO A 45 1.02 3.37 9.42
CA PRO A 45 1.25 4.53 10.29
C PRO A 45 2.38 5.41 9.77
N GLY A 46 2.17 6.71 9.86
CA GLY A 46 3.12 7.68 9.34
C GLY A 46 2.88 8.02 7.89
N ASN A 47 1.67 7.72 7.39
CA ASN A 47 1.26 8.04 6.02
C ASN A 47 2.08 7.30 4.97
N ALA A 48 2.53 6.10 5.30
CA ALA A 48 3.33 5.28 4.39
C ALA A 48 2.39 4.47 3.49
N VAL A 49 2.28 4.87 2.22
CA VAL A 49 1.43 4.19 1.26
C VAL A 49 2.22 3.04 0.64
N VAL A 50 1.68 1.84 0.74
CA VAL A 50 2.34 0.63 0.26
C VAL A 50 1.35 -0.24 -0.49
N VAL A 51 1.88 -1.10 -1.36
CA VAL A 51 1.10 -2.15 -2.02
C VAL A 51 1.75 -3.49 -1.74
N THR A 52 0.92 -4.53 -1.63
CA THR A 52 1.38 -5.89 -1.43
C THR A 52 0.87 -6.77 -2.55
N ASP A 53 1.77 -7.53 -3.16
CA ASP A 53 1.39 -8.50 -4.19
C ASP A 53 0.77 -9.70 -3.49
N PRO A 54 -0.52 -9.99 -3.75
CA PRO A 54 -1.18 -11.09 -3.03
C PRO A 54 -0.61 -12.46 -3.37
N GLU A 55 0.07 -12.60 -4.50
CA GLU A 55 0.61 -13.91 -4.88
C GLU A 55 1.94 -14.20 -4.22
N THR A 56 2.73 -13.18 -3.92
CA THR A 56 4.06 -13.39 -3.34
C THR A 56 4.14 -12.93 -1.89
N GLY A 57 3.23 -12.06 -1.47
CA GLY A 57 3.29 -11.47 -0.15
C GLY A 57 4.32 -10.35 -0.03
N ARG A 58 4.97 -9.99 -1.13
CA ARG A 58 5.97 -8.93 -1.10
C ARG A 58 5.30 -7.56 -1.09
N MET A 59 5.90 -6.65 -0.33
CA MET A 59 5.35 -5.33 -0.13
C MET A 59 6.28 -4.29 -0.74
N TYR A 60 5.70 -3.27 -1.36
CA TYR A 60 6.45 -2.24 -2.06
C TYR A 60 5.96 -0.86 -1.63
N GLY A 61 6.88 0.07 -1.44
CA GLY A 61 6.53 1.43 -1.05
C GLY A 61 6.22 2.29 -2.26
N LEU A 62 5.24 3.17 -2.11
CA LEU A 62 4.84 4.04 -3.21
C LEU A 62 5.21 5.50 -2.98
N ASN A 63 5.28 5.95 -1.72
CA ASN A 63 5.56 7.36 -1.47
C ASN A 63 6.79 7.53 -0.59
N GLY A 64 7.20 8.78 -0.37
CA GLY A 64 8.40 9.06 0.39
C GLY A 64 8.36 8.57 1.81
N ALA A 65 7.18 8.63 2.43
CA ALA A 65 7.03 8.15 3.81
C ALA A 65 7.30 6.65 3.89
N ALA A 66 6.83 5.89 2.89
CA ALA A 66 7.10 4.47 2.83
C ALA A 66 8.58 4.20 2.57
N SER A 67 9.16 4.94 1.62
CA SER A 67 10.57 4.74 1.28
C SER A 67 11.49 4.98 2.46
N GLY A 68 11.15 5.94 3.30
CA GLY A 68 11.94 6.23 4.50
C GLY A 68 11.90 5.12 5.52
N LYS A 69 10.94 4.21 5.40
CA LYS A 69 10.78 3.09 6.32
C LYS A 69 11.01 1.74 5.64
N ALA A 70 11.63 1.76 4.46
CA ALA A 70 11.74 0.55 3.64
C ALA A 70 12.38 -0.61 4.39
N ARG A 71 13.48 -0.35 5.08
CA ARG A 71 14.17 -1.40 5.81
C ARG A 71 13.33 -1.89 6.98
N GLN A 72 12.73 -0.95 7.72
CA GLN A 72 11.94 -1.27 8.88
C GLN A 72 10.71 -2.09 8.51
N LEU A 73 10.10 -1.78 7.37
CA LEU A 73 8.88 -2.46 6.92
C LEU A 73 9.16 -3.66 6.03
N GLY A 74 10.41 -3.88 5.65
CA GLY A 74 10.75 -4.99 4.77
C GLY A 74 10.28 -4.79 3.35
N LEU A 75 10.32 -3.55 2.84
CA LEU A 75 9.83 -3.28 1.51
C LEU A 75 10.83 -3.73 0.46
N GLU A 76 10.30 -4.26 -0.64
CA GLU A 76 11.08 -4.63 -1.80
C GLU A 76 11.13 -3.47 -2.79
N PRO A 77 12.12 -3.45 -3.70
CA PRO A 77 12.20 -2.37 -4.68
C PRO A 77 10.99 -2.36 -5.59
N LEU A 78 10.36 -1.19 -5.73
CA LEU A 78 9.18 -1.04 -6.58
C LEU A 78 9.47 -1.42 -8.02
N GLU A 79 10.69 -1.22 -8.48
CA GLU A 79 11.09 -1.55 -9.85
C GLU A 79 10.75 -3.00 -10.23
N ASN A 80 10.71 -3.89 -9.25
CA ASN A 80 10.44 -5.29 -9.53
C ASN A 80 9.02 -5.52 -10.05
N VAL A 81 8.09 -4.60 -9.79
CA VAL A 81 6.69 -4.74 -10.21
C VAL A 81 6.18 -3.51 -10.94
N TRP A 82 7.03 -2.54 -11.23
CA TRP A 82 6.63 -1.27 -11.82
C TRP A 82 6.62 -1.41 -13.33
N ALA A 83 5.47 -1.15 -13.95
CA ALA A 83 5.31 -1.34 -15.37
C ALA A 83 5.83 -0.14 -16.16
N GLU A 84 6.17 -0.38 -17.42
CA GLU A 84 6.54 0.68 -18.34
C GLU A 84 5.33 1.53 -18.67
N SER A 85 5.57 2.81 -18.93
CA SER A 85 4.52 3.70 -19.38
C SER A 85 4.05 3.29 -20.77
N THR A 86 2.73 3.31 -20.97
CA THR A 86 2.18 3.02 -22.30
C THR A 86 2.17 4.26 -23.19
N SER A 87 2.36 5.43 -22.63
CA SER A 87 2.30 6.68 -23.39
C SER A 87 3.66 7.32 -23.60
N ILE A 88 4.63 7.07 -22.72
CA ILE A 88 5.95 7.70 -22.82
C ILE A 88 7.00 6.59 -22.80
N PRO A 89 7.50 6.16 -23.99
CA PRO A 89 8.48 5.08 -24.04
C PRO A 89 9.72 5.40 -23.22
N GLY A 90 10.26 4.36 -22.56
CA GLY A 90 11.49 4.50 -21.82
C GLY A 90 11.29 4.99 -20.39
N THR A 91 10.05 5.25 -19.97
CA THR A 91 9.77 5.67 -18.60
C THR A 91 8.83 4.69 -17.93
N LYS A 92 8.78 4.74 -16.61
CA LYS A 92 7.85 3.93 -15.84
C LYS A 92 6.48 4.63 -15.76
N ALA A 93 5.43 3.82 -15.62
CA ALA A 93 4.10 4.37 -15.46
C ALA A 93 4.00 5.19 -14.18
N SER A 94 3.17 6.23 -14.20
CA SER A 94 2.98 7.06 -13.01
C SER A 94 2.23 6.27 -11.94
N VAL A 95 2.70 6.36 -10.69
CA VAL A 95 1.99 5.76 -9.56
C VAL A 95 1.08 6.76 -8.86
N GLY A 96 0.93 7.95 -9.45
CA GLY A 96 0.19 9.03 -8.79
C GLY A 96 -1.23 8.68 -8.42
N SER A 97 -1.98 8.03 -9.33
CA SER A 97 -3.36 7.66 -9.05
C SER A 97 -3.47 6.68 -7.90
N VAL A 98 -2.53 5.74 -7.81
CA VAL A 98 -2.56 4.76 -6.72
C VAL A 98 -2.15 5.42 -5.41
N ILE A 99 -1.17 6.32 -5.44
CA ILE A 99 -0.79 7.06 -4.24
C ILE A 99 -1.98 7.86 -3.72
N GLU A 100 -2.71 8.50 -4.63
CA GLU A 100 -3.88 9.28 -4.23
C GLU A 100 -4.92 8.40 -3.56
N ALA A 101 -5.19 7.25 -4.14
CA ALA A 101 -6.15 6.30 -3.57
C ALA A 101 -5.66 5.80 -2.20
N GLY A 102 -4.36 5.54 -2.09
CA GLY A 102 -3.79 5.07 -0.83
C GLY A 102 -3.82 6.13 0.26
N THR A 103 -3.60 7.38 -0.12
CA THR A 103 -3.63 8.48 0.84
C THR A 103 -5.00 8.61 1.48
N LYS A 104 -6.05 8.28 0.74
CA LYS A 104 -7.40 8.33 1.29
C LYS A 104 -7.64 7.25 2.34
N LEU A 105 -6.79 6.24 2.40
CA LEU A 105 -6.87 5.21 3.43
C LEU A 105 -6.13 5.61 4.70
N CYS A 106 -5.40 6.69 4.67
CA CYS A 106 -4.71 7.21 5.85
C CYS A 106 -5.70 7.94 6.74
N ASP A 107 -5.40 7.98 8.02
CA ASP A 107 -6.25 8.71 8.95
C ASP A 107 -5.78 10.07 9.26
#